data_fec34471779dab806d435ceec8c2cbf5
#
_entry.id   fec34471779dab806d435ceec8c2cbf5
#
_cell.length_a   1.000
_cell.length_b   1.000
_cell.length_c   1.000
_cell.angle_alpha   90.00
_cell.angle_beta   90.00
_cell.angle_gamma   90.00
#
_symmetry.space_group_name_H-M   'P 1'
#
loop_
_entity.id
_entity.type
_entity.pdbx_description
1 polymer ?
#
loop_
_entity_poly.entity_id
_entity_poly.type
_entity_poly.pdbx_seq_one_letter_code
_entity_poly.pdbx_strand_id
1 'polypeptide(L)'
;MSAICYNTAMQKPEILAPAGNPTALEAALQSGADAVYLGLDAFNMRARSSANFTREGLADASRRCRERGAKLYLTLNSIIFQGELAAAEEMLAFAKPHIDAAIIADWGVAAICRRLSIPFHISTQMSCSNSEAALFMKAQGASRVVLARECTLAEVEEIVRTAGIETECFVHGAQCVAESGRCLLSHDAYGCSANRGECHQPCRRRFLVKAIDRFADADGNPIHDADAEFEVTPHTVLSAKDLCSLPFIDKLMAAGISSFKIEGRARTAEYVRTVVSAYREAVDAVMDGSFTPALADRLVEKTKNVFHREFSVGLYFGRPGADQFTDAEDSSARQVKRQVGVVIDYFLKAGMAQVKIQDQPISLGDTIQVQGPTTGVHEFAVTSLRRDEEILETAERGTWATLPAPRCRVGDRVFRIDPAPSHPRSLSASRTSSMASLV
;
A
#
# COMPACT_ATOMS: atom_id res chain seq x y z
N MET A 1 -7.63 7.04 36.14
CA MET A 1 -8.10 7.26 34.76
C MET A 1 -8.33 8.75 34.60
N SER A 2 -7.36 9.45 34.07
CA SER A 2 -7.42 10.89 33.81
C SER A 2 -8.03 11.09 32.40
N ALA A 3 -9.21 11.70 32.37
CA ALA A 3 -9.81 12.14 31.09
C ALA A 3 -8.94 13.27 30.53
N ILE A 4 -8.15 12.96 29.51
CA ILE A 4 -7.44 13.98 28.74
C ILE A 4 -8.48 14.68 27.89
N CYS A 5 -8.87 15.88 28.28
CA CYS A 5 -9.70 16.77 27.49
C CYS A 5 -8.88 17.27 26.29
N TYR A 6 -8.95 16.60 25.15
CA TYR A 6 -8.54 17.15 23.87
C TYR A 6 -9.59 18.15 23.40
N ASN A 7 -9.36 19.44 23.67
CA ASN A 7 -10.25 20.55 23.23
C ASN A 7 -9.73 21.23 21.95
N THR A 8 -9.13 20.48 21.04
CA THR A 8 -8.92 20.89 19.63
C THR A 8 -9.80 20.01 18.77
N ALA A 9 -10.65 20.61 17.95
CA ALA A 9 -11.48 19.85 16.99
C ALA A 9 -10.59 18.90 16.22
N MET A 10 -10.88 17.59 16.29
CA MET A 10 -10.11 16.54 15.59
C MET A 10 -10.09 16.85 14.11
N GLN A 11 -8.90 17.02 13.54
CA GLN A 11 -8.75 17.30 12.11
C GLN A 11 -8.84 15.97 11.34
N LYS A 12 -9.66 15.94 10.29
CA LYS A 12 -9.77 14.80 9.40
C LYS A 12 -8.46 14.60 8.64
N PRO A 13 -7.78 13.44 8.80
CA PRO A 13 -6.54 13.17 8.07
C PRO A 13 -6.78 12.93 6.59
N GLU A 14 -5.82 13.32 5.77
CA GLU A 14 -5.76 13.00 4.34
C GLU A 14 -5.52 11.48 4.16
N ILE A 15 -6.30 10.80 3.34
CA ILE A 15 -6.03 9.43 2.91
C ILE A 15 -5.18 9.48 1.65
N LEU A 16 -3.92 9.10 1.79
CA LEU A 16 -2.94 9.07 0.71
C LEU A 16 -2.83 7.67 0.11
N ALA A 17 -3.38 7.51 -1.08
CA ALA A 17 -3.49 6.23 -1.78
C ALA A 17 -2.33 6.00 -2.77
N PRO A 18 -1.88 4.75 -2.94
CA PRO A 18 -0.88 4.39 -3.94
C PRO A 18 -1.49 4.26 -5.34
N ALA A 19 -0.78 4.69 -6.38
CA ALA A 19 -1.10 4.36 -7.76
C ALA A 19 0.15 3.87 -8.50
N GLY A 20 0.14 2.59 -8.90
CA GLY A 20 1.20 1.99 -9.71
C GLY A 20 0.90 2.01 -11.22
N ASN A 21 -0.35 2.31 -11.60
CA ASN A 21 -0.82 2.37 -12.97
C ASN A 21 -2.16 3.13 -13.05
N PRO A 22 -2.66 3.48 -14.25
CA PRO A 22 -3.91 4.23 -14.42
C PRO A 22 -5.16 3.56 -13.84
N THR A 23 -5.25 2.22 -13.84
CA THR A 23 -6.38 1.50 -13.24
C THR A 23 -6.39 1.63 -11.72
N ALA A 24 -5.21 1.54 -11.10
CA ALA A 24 -5.05 1.76 -9.64
C ALA A 24 -5.33 3.21 -9.24
N LEU A 25 -4.93 4.18 -10.07
CA LEU A 25 -5.28 5.60 -9.89
C LEU A 25 -6.80 5.79 -9.84
N GLU A 26 -7.51 5.25 -10.84
CA GLU A 26 -8.97 5.37 -10.88
C GLU A 26 -9.63 4.68 -9.68
N ALA A 27 -9.14 3.48 -9.32
CA ALA A 27 -9.61 2.76 -8.14
C ALA A 27 -9.42 3.57 -6.84
N ALA A 28 -8.28 4.25 -6.68
CA ALA A 28 -8.00 5.12 -5.54
C ALA A 28 -9.00 6.29 -5.47
N LEU A 29 -9.19 6.98 -6.58
CA LEU A 29 -10.11 8.13 -6.67
C LEU A 29 -11.57 7.73 -6.44
N GLN A 30 -12.01 6.59 -6.99
CA GLN A 30 -13.36 6.03 -6.77
C GLN A 30 -13.61 5.63 -5.32
N SER A 31 -12.55 5.32 -4.58
CA SER A 31 -12.61 4.86 -3.19
C SER A 31 -12.49 5.98 -2.16
N GLY A 32 -12.43 7.23 -2.59
CA GLY A 32 -12.40 8.39 -1.71
C GLY A 32 -11.01 8.75 -1.18
N ALA A 33 -9.95 8.51 -1.97
CA ALA A 33 -8.63 9.04 -1.66
C ALA A 33 -8.62 10.58 -1.75
N ASP A 34 -8.06 11.25 -0.74
CA ASP A 34 -7.88 12.70 -0.73
C ASP A 34 -6.61 13.10 -1.49
N ALA A 35 -5.65 12.18 -1.58
CA ALA A 35 -4.43 12.35 -2.35
C ALA A 35 -3.96 11.00 -2.93
N VAL A 36 -3.21 11.08 -4.03
CA VAL A 36 -2.59 9.92 -4.67
C VAL A 36 -1.10 10.16 -4.82
N TYR A 37 -0.29 9.13 -4.55
CA TYR A 37 1.13 9.19 -4.86
C TYR A 37 1.51 8.15 -5.91
N LEU A 38 2.34 8.59 -6.86
CA LEU A 38 2.80 7.76 -7.97
C LEU A 38 4.30 8.00 -8.25
N GLY A 39 4.88 7.23 -9.13
CA GLY A 39 6.24 7.39 -9.62
C GLY A 39 6.29 7.34 -11.13
N LEU A 40 7.27 7.99 -11.70
CA LEU A 40 7.68 7.80 -13.09
C LEU A 40 8.68 6.63 -13.19
N ASP A 41 9.22 6.40 -14.34
CA ASP A 41 10.12 5.30 -14.67
C ASP A 41 11.48 5.31 -13.95
N ALA A 42 11.88 6.45 -13.33
CA ALA A 42 13.15 6.62 -12.64
C ALA A 42 13.03 7.28 -11.26
N PHE A 43 14.13 7.25 -10.50
CA PHE A 43 14.36 7.99 -9.25
C PHE A 43 13.38 7.70 -8.10
N ASN A 44 12.71 6.55 -8.10
CA ASN A 44 11.81 6.18 -7.01
C ASN A 44 12.01 4.73 -6.55
N MET A 45 11.56 4.44 -5.32
CA MET A 45 11.74 3.13 -4.64
C MET A 45 10.92 1.98 -5.28
N ARG A 46 10.23 2.20 -6.37
CA ARG A 46 9.48 1.20 -7.15
C ARG A 46 9.73 1.33 -8.67
N ALA A 47 10.84 1.94 -9.05
CA ALA A 47 11.16 2.22 -10.46
C ALA A 47 11.06 0.97 -11.35
N ARG A 48 11.46 -0.22 -10.84
CA ARG A 48 11.40 -1.49 -11.56
C ARG A 48 10.37 -2.49 -11.05
N SER A 49 9.70 -2.21 -9.95
CA SER A 49 8.73 -3.15 -9.32
C SER A 49 7.27 -2.77 -9.52
N SER A 50 6.98 -1.69 -10.24
CA SER A 50 5.62 -1.30 -10.64
C SER A 50 5.63 -0.85 -12.11
N ALA A 51 4.45 -0.79 -12.73
CA ALA A 51 4.32 -0.33 -14.11
C ALA A 51 4.73 1.14 -14.29
N ASN A 52 4.59 1.95 -13.20
CA ASN A 52 4.84 3.38 -13.16
C ASN A 52 4.04 4.17 -14.22
N PHE A 53 4.18 5.49 -14.21
CA PHE A 53 3.53 6.36 -15.17
C PHE A 53 4.59 6.90 -16.16
N THR A 54 4.17 7.16 -17.39
CA THR A 54 4.97 7.93 -18.34
C THR A 54 4.79 9.43 -18.08
N ARG A 55 5.60 10.26 -18.74
CA ARG A 55 5.45 11.72 -18.68
C ARG A 55 4.06 12.17 -19.18
N GLU A 56 3.57 11.60 -20.27
CA GLU A 56 2.22 11.86 -20.81
C GLU A 56 1.13 11.38 -19.84
N GLY A 57 1.33 10.22 -19.23
CA GLY A 57 0.43 9.66 -18.22
C GLY A 57 0.34 10.51 -16.95
N LEU A 58 1.39 11.28 -16.59
CA LEU A 58 1.38 12.19 -15.45
C LEU A 58 0.37 13.34 -15.66
N ALA A 59 0.30 13.91 -16.85
CA ALA A 59 -0.63 14.99 -17.17
C ALA A 59 -2.09 14.51 -17.07
N ASP A 60 -2.40 13.29 -17.58
CA ASP A 60 -3.73 12.69 -17.43
C ASP A 60 -4.06 12.38 -15.96
N ALA A 61 -3.11 11.82 -15.21
CA ALA A 61 -3.27 11.56 -13.78
C ALA A 61 -3.59 12.86 -13.00
N SER A 62 -2.85 13.93 -13.29
CA SER A 62 -3.07 15.25 -12.69
C SER A 62 -4.48 15.79 -12.96
N ARG A 63 -4.91 15.76 -14.22
CA ARG A 63 -6.24 16.18 -14.62
C ARG A 63 -7.31 15.40 -13.85
N ARG A 64 -7.21 14.08 -13.80
CA ARG A 64 -8.18 13.19 -13.12
C ARG A 64 -8.23 13.41 -11.62
N CYS A 65 -7.08 13.64 -10.97
CA CYS A 65 -7.03 14.01 -9.56
C CYS A 65 -7.76 15.34 -9.32
N ARG A 66 -7.46 16.37 -10.10
CA ARG A 66 -8.11 17.70 -10.00
C ARG A 66 -9.62 17.63 -10.20
N GLU A 67 -10.10 16.87 -11.19
CA GLU A 67 -11.54 16.66 -11.45
C GLU A 67 -12.28 16.04 -10.26
N ARG A 68 -11.57 15.31 -9.40
CA ARG A 68 -12.09 14.66 -8.18
C ARG A 68 -11.73 15.42 -6.89
N GLY A 69 -11.05 16.57 -6.98
CA GLY A 69 -10.59 17.32 -5.81
C GLY A 69 -9.47 16.66 -5.02
N ALA A 70 -8.79 15.67 -5.60
CA ALA A 70 -7.68 14.97 -4.98
C ALA A 70 -6.33 15.59 -5.36
N LYS A 71 -5.35 15.53 -4.44
CA LYS A 71 -3.97 15.96 -4.69
C LYS A 71 -3.15 14.86 -5.37
N LEU A 72 -2.09 15.27 -6.08
CA LEU A 72 -1.16 14.35 -6.73
C LEU A 72 0.26 14.59 -6.26
N TYR A 73 0.92 13.55 -5.71
CA TYR A 73 2.30 13.61 -5.25
C TYR A 73 3.21 12.70 -6.08
N LEU A 74 4.34 13.28 -6.54
CA LEU A 74 5.34 12.54 -7.31
C LEU A 74 6.46 12.04 -6.39
N THR A 75 6.79 10.75 -6.47
CA THR A 75 7.91 10.18 -5.70
C THR A 75 9.24 10.32 -6.46
N LEU A 76 10.21 11.02 -5.86
CA LEU A 76 11.63 11.03 -6.18
C LEU A 76 12.42 10.63 -4.93
N ASN A 77 12.21 9.42 -4.43
CA ASN A 77 12.63 9.02 -3.09
C ASN A 77 13.65 7.87 -3.10
N SER A 78 14.43 7.72 -4.16
CA SER A 78 15.64 6.89 -4.20
C SER A 78 16.89 7.74 -3.92
N ILE A 79 18.03 7.08 -3.71
CA ILE A 79 19.34 7.75 -3.66
C ILE A 79 19.63 8.35 -5.04
N ILE A 80 20.11 9.59 -5.08
CA ILE A 80 20.49 10.31 -6.32
C ILE A 80 22.00 10.53 -6.31
N PHE A 81 22.69 10.10 -7.35
CA PHE A 81 24.11 10.29 -7.51
C PHE A 81 24.42 11.61 -8.24
N GLN A 82 25.66 12.09 -8.09
CA GLN A 82 26.11 13.38 -8.64
C GLN A 82 25.79 13.53 -10.13
N GLY A 83 26.00 12.49 -10.94
CA GLY A 83 25.71 12.51 -12.39
C GLY A 83 24.23 12.50 -12.77
N GLU A 84 23.32 12.29 -11.80
CA GLU A 84 21.88 12.18 -12.02
C GLU A 84 21.12 13.46 -11.66
N LEU A 85 21.77 14.44 -10.99
CA LEU A 85 21.11 15.66 -10.52
C LEU A 85 20.44 16.45 -11.64
N ALA A 86 21.08 16.57 -12.80
CA ALA A 86 20.53 17.29 -13.95
C ALA A 86 19.25 16.61 -14.47
N ALA A 87 19.24 15.29 -14.55
CA ALA A 87 18.05 14.52 -14.99
C ALA A 87 16.92 14.57 -13.95
N ALA A 88 17.24 14.58 -12.66
CA ALA A 88 16.27 14.75 -11.59
C ALA A 88 15.64 16.16 -11.63
N GLU A 89 16.43 17.20 -11.87
CA GLU A 89 15.95 18.58 -12.05
C GLU A 89 15.05 18.72 -13.26
N GLU A 90 15.45 18.16 -14.42
CA GLU A 90 14.60 18.14 -15.63
C GLU A 90 13.26 17.46 -15.37
N MET A 91 13.26 16.29 -14.69
CA MET A 91 12.04 15.58 -14.33
C MET A 91 11.14 16.41 -13.43
N LEU A 92 11.69 17.09 -12.41
CA LEU A 92 10.94 17.95 -11.50
C LEU A 92 10.39 19.19 -12.20
N ALA A 93 11.18 19.82 -13.07
CA ALA A 93 10.74 20.97 -13.86
C ALA A 93 9.56 20.59 -14.77
N PHE A 94 9.64 19.44 -15.43
CA PHE A 94 8.53 18.89 -16.22
C PHE A 94 7.30 18.61 -15.35
N ALA A 95 7.48 17.98 -14.19
CA ALA A 95 6.37 17.57 -13.31
C ALA A 95 5.68 18.75 -12.61
N LYS A 96 6.38 19.87 -12.39
CA LYS A 96 5.88 21.02 -11.61
C LYS A 96 4.45 21.43 -11.90
N PRO A 97 3.97 21.60 -13.16
CA PRO A 97 2.59 22.01 -13.43
C PRO A 97 1.55 20.93 -13.14
N HIS A 98 1.99 19.69 -12.87
CA HIS A 98 1.14 18.52 -12.77
C HIS A 98 1.02 17.96 -11.35
N ILE A 99 1.84 18.40 -10.40
CA ILE A 99 1.91 17.85 -9.05
C ILE A 99 1.68 18.91 -7.99
N ASP A 100 1.15 18.49 -6.84
CA ASP A 100 0.97 19.35 -5.66
C ASP A 100 2.22 19.34 -4.77
N ALA A 101 2.96 18.24 -4.73
CA ALA A 101 4.25 18.12 -4.05
C ALA A 101 5.10 16.97 -4.59
N ALA A 102 6.40 17.01 -4.31
CA ALA A 102 7.32 15.90 -4.52
C ALA A 102 7.62 15.17 -3.20
N ILE A 103 7.63 13.84 -3.18
CA ILE A 103 8.06 13.03 -2.03
C ILE A 103 9.52 12.63 -2.28
N ILE A 104 10.45 13.15 -1.46
CA ILE A 104 11.89 13.08 -1.70
C ILE A 104 12.64 12.38 -0.57
N ALA A 105 13.84 11.86 -0.85
CA ALA A 105 14.74 11.24 0.12
C ALA A 105 16.20 11.67 -0.05
N ASP A 106 16.42 12.82 -0.68
CA ASP A 106 17.76 13.33 -0.98
C ASP A 106 17.80 14.85 -0.80
N TRP A 107 18.83 15.37 -0.11
CA TRP A 107 18.96 16.81 0.16
C TRP A 107 19.32 17.62 -1.09
N GLY A 108 20.02 17.01 -2.06
CA GLY A 108 20.24 17.65 -3.37
C GLY A 108 18.93 17.86 -4.11
N VAL A 109 18.03 16.87 -4.05
CA VAL A 109 16.68 17.00 -4.60
C VAL A 109 15.85 18.03 -3.84
N ALA A 110 16.00 18.15 -2.50
CA ALA A 110 15.36 19.22 -1.72
C ALA A 110 15.81 20.61 -2.19
N ALA A 111 17.12 20.79 -2.44
CA ALA A 111 17.65 22.04 -2.98
C ALA A 111 17.08 22.36 -4.37
N ILE A 112 16.92 21.35 -5.23
CA ILE A 112 16.27 21.49 -6.55
C ILE A 112 14.80 21.90 -6.37
N CYS A 113 14.04 21.22 -5.50
CA CYS A 113 12.63 21.56 -5.24
C CYS A 113 12.48 23.03 -4.79
N ARG A 114 13.35 23.49 -3.87
CA ARG A 114 13.36 24.90 -3.44
C ARG A 114 13.64 25.88 -4.59
N ARG A 115 14.64 25.58 -5.41
CA ARG A 115 15.00 26.41 -6.58
C ARG A 115 13.86 26.49 -7.59
N LEU A 116 13.18 25.37 -7.81
CA LEU A 116 12.02 25.29 -8.71
C LEU A 116 10.69 25.73 -8.05
N SER A 117 10.70 26.07 -6.75
CA SER A 117 9.50 26.41 -5.99
C SER A 117 8.44 25.29 -6.07
N ILE A 118 8.87 24.04 -5.88
CA ILE A 118 8.02 22.87 -5.77
C ILE A 118 7.88 22.50 -4.29
N PRO A 119 6.65 22.42 -3.72
CA PRO A 119 6.47 21.88 -2.37
C PRO A 119 7.01 20.46 -2.28
N PHE A 120 7.61 20.10 -1.13
CA PHE A 120 8.12 18.75 -0.97
C PHE A 120 7.87 18.16 0.42
N HIS A 121 7.66 16.86 0.42
CA HIS A 121 7.51 16.01 1.60
C HIS A 121 8.76 15.16 1.78
N ILE A 122 9.24 15.06 3.00
CA ILE A 122 10.36 14.18 3.34
C ILE A 122 9.87 12.74 3.42
N SER A 123 10.47 11.85 2.63
CA SER A 123 10.13 10.43 2.59
C SER A 123 10.57 9.70 3.86
N THR A 124 9.92 8.58 4.17
CA THR A 124 10.31 7.68 5.27
C THR A 124 11.77 7.19 5.16
N GLN A 125 12.36 7.15 3.95
CA GLN A 125 13.77 6.82 3.74
C GLN A 125 14.76 7.81 4.41
N MET A 126 14.28 8.98 4.82
CA MET A 126 15.07 9.94 5.62
C MET A 126 14.99 9.66 7.13
N SER A 127 14.26 8.62 7.55
CA SER A 127 14.19 8.09 8.92
C SER A 127 13.87 9.17 9.97
N CYS A 128 12.87 10.04 9.70
CA CYS A 128 12.42 11.03 10.66
C CYS A 128 11.70 10.32 11.83
N SER A 129 12.32 10.32 13.02
CA SER A 129 11.86 9.58 14.19
C SER A 129 11.81 10.38 15.49
N ASN A 130 12.05 11.70 15.42
CA ASN A 130 11.99 12.58 16.59
C ASN A 130 11.67 14.02 16.16
N SER A 131 11.27 14.84 17.12
CA SER A 131 10.85 16.22 16.90
C SER A 131 11.95 17.12 16.39
N GLU A 132 13.21 16.94 16.85
CA GLU A 132 14.34 17.76 16.39
C GLU A 132 14.63 17.52 14.92
N ALA A 133 14.59 16.27 14.45
CA ALA A 133 14.72 15.95 13.03
C ALA A 133 13.57 16.59 12.22
N ALA A 134 12.34 16.51 12.69
CA ALA A 134 11.20 17.11 12.02
C ALA A 134 11.31 18.65 11.95
N LEU A 135 11.74 19.32 13.03
CA LEU A 135 12.01 20.76 13.06
C LEU A 135 13.11 21.15 12.09
N PHE A 136 14.20 20.39 12.05
CA PHE A 136 15.28 20.63 11.09
C PHE A 136 14.77 20.51 9.64
N MET A 137 14.02 19.45 9.32
CA MET A 137 13.46 19.25 7.99
C MET A 137 12.49 20.38 7.59
N LYS A 138 11.67 20.85 8.53
CA LYS A 138 10.82 22.04 8.37
C LYS A 138 11.65 23.28 8.04
N ALA A 139 12.73 23.52 8.78
CA ALA A 139 13.64 24.65 8.54
C ALA A 139 14.31 24.59 7.16
N GLN A 140 14.49 23.38 6.60
CA GLN A 140 14.95 23.21 5.22
C GLN A 140 13.86 23.43 4.16
N GLY A 141 12.62 23.71 4.57
CA GLY A 141 11.50 24.03 3.67
C GLY A 141 10.58 22.86 3.36
N ALA A 142 10.70 21.74 4.07
CA ALA A 142 9.72 20.65 3.94
C ALA A 142 8.35 21.12 4.43
N SER A 143 7.29 20.80 3.68
CA SER A 143 5.90 21.05 4.08
C SER A 143 5.32 19.89 4.90
N ARG A 144 5.85 18.67 4.73
CA ARG A 144 5.41 17.45 5.43
C ARG A 144 6.59 16.50 5.65
N VAL A 145 6.52 15.71 6.73
CA VAL A 145 7.45 14.62 6.98
C VAL A 145 6.71 13.28 7.08
N VAL A 146 7.20 12.26 6.37
CA VAL A 146 6.73 10.89 6.55
C VAL A 146 7.57 10.28 7.66
N LEU A 147 6.95 9.98 8.79
CA LEU A 147 7.66 9.43 9.94
C LEU A 147 8.23 8.03 9.65
N ALA A 148 9.29 7.70 10.34
CA ALA A 148 9.85 6.36 10.32
C ALA A 148 8.80 5.36 10.82
N ARG A 149 8.77 4.16 10.24
CA ARG A 149 7.82 3.10 10.63
C ARG A 149 8.14 2.50 11.99
N GLU A 150 9.32 2.80 12.49
CA GLU A 150 9.87 2.39 13.76
C GLU A 150 9.32 3.21 14.95
N CYS A 151 8.65 4.33 14.68
CA CYS A 151 8.04 5.17 15.71
C CYS A 151 6.84 4.48 16.38
N THR A 152 6.84 4.50 17.70
CA THR A 152 5.68 4.15 18.50
C THR A 152 4.62 5.26 18.44
N LEU A 153 3.38 4.95 18.82
CA LEU A 153 2.29 5.94 18.84
C LEU A 153 2.65 7.12 19.78
N ALA A 154 3.26 6.87 20.93
CA ALA A 154 3.68 7.92 21.87
C ALA A 154 4.74 8.87 21.26
N GLU A 155 5.70 8.32 20.51
CA GLU A 155 6.69 9.14 19.78
C GLU A 155 6.03 9.95 18.66
N VAL A 156 5.07 9.36 17.94
CA VAL A 156 4.29 10.07 16.91
C VAL A 156 3.53 11.24 17.53
N GLU A 157 2.82 11.04 18.63
CA GLU A 157 2.11 12.09 19.38
C GLU A 157 3.04 13.23 19.79
N GLU A 158 4.23 12.91 20.31
CA GLU A 158 5.22 13.90 20.72
C GLU A 158 5.73 14.71 19.53
N ILE A 159 6.04 14.06 18.41
CA ILE A 159 6.50 14.73 17.18
C ILE A 159 5.42 15.66 16.63
N VAL A 160 4.17 15.18 16.54
CA VAL A 160 3.03 15.99 16.06
C VAL A 160 2.86 17.24 16.93
N ARG A 161 2.89 17.06 18.25
CA ARG A 161 2.70 18.12 19.22
C ARG A 161 3.80 19.20 19.18
N THR A 162 5.05 18.80 18.92
CA THR A 162 6.22 19.67 19.07
C THR A 162 6.75 20.25 17.77
N ALA A 163 6.72 19.50 16.67
CA ALA A 163 7.35 19.92 15.43
C ALA A 163 6.54 20.97 14.63
N GLY A 164 5.23 21.01 14.78
CA GLY A 164 4.36 21.98 14.07
C GLY A 164 4.54 21.94 12.55
N ILE A 165 4.78 20.76 12.00
CA ILE A 165 4.82 20.44 10.57
C ILE A 165 3.81 19.33 10.29
N GLU A 166 3.24 19.27 9.09
CA GLU A 166 2.40 18.14 8.72
C GLU A 166 3.14 16.81 8.85
N THR A 167 2.52 15.85 9.52
CA THR A 167 3.07 14.51 9.70
C THR A 167 2.25 13.49 8.91
N GLU A 168 2.94 12.54 8.30
CA GLU A 168 2.36 11.43 7.54
C GLU A 168 2.85 10.12 8.12
N CYS A 169 1.95 9.17 8.36
CA CYS A 169 2.27 7.84 8.87
C CYS A 169 1.71 6.75 7.95
N PHE A 170 2.46 5.65 7.81
CA PHE A 170 1.92 4.46 7.17
C PHE A 170 0.87 3.81 8.06
N VAL A 171 -0.27 3.46 7.47
CA VAL A 171 -1.40 2.85 8.18
C VAL A 171 -1.73 1.44 7.68
N HIS A 172 -1.31 1.08 6.45
CA HIS A 172 -1.61 -0.22 5.87
C HIS A 172 -0.56 -0.69 4.87
N GLY A 173 -0.38 -2.01 4.81
CA GLY A 173 0.38 -2.70 3.76
C GLY A 173 1.74 -3.22 4.20
N ALA A 174 2.54 -3.63 3.22
CA ALA A 174 3.78 -4.35 3.45
C ALA A 174 4.78 -3.57 4.31
N GLN A 175 5.27 -4.21 5.36
CA GLN A 175 6.38 -3.71 6.16
C GLN A 175 7.72 -4.20 5.61
N CYS A 176 8.75 -3.35 5.72
CA CYS A 176 10.11 -3.71 5.43
C CYS A 176 10.77 -4.27 6.69
N VAL A 177 11.56 -5.35 6.55
CA VAL A 177 12.37 -5.89 7.66
C VAL A 177 13.56 -4.97 7.99
N ALA A 178 14.03 -4.21 7.00
CA ALA A 178 15.13 -3.28 7.17
C ALA A 178 14.63 -1.91 7.60
N GLU A 179 15.39 -1.24 8.44
CA GLU A 179 15.13 0.10 8.94
C GLU A 179 14.86 1.08 7.79
N SER A 180 13.69 1.71 7.80
CA SER A 180 13.26 2.70 6.80
C SER A 180 13.54 2.30 5.33
N GLY A 181 13.60 1.00 5.05
CA GLY A 181 13.83 0.45 3.71
C GLY A 181 15.29 0.45 3.24
N ARG A 182 16.26 0.72 4.10
CA ARG A 182 17.69 0.66 3.78
C ARG A 182 18.22 -0.78 3.86
N CYS A 183 18.26 -1.48 2.71
CA CYS A 183 18.53 -2.90 2.67
C CYS A 183 19.54 -3.26 1.57
N LEU A 184 20.45 -4.19 1.87
CA LEU A 184 21.43 -4.73 0.93
C LEU A 184 21.10 -6.15 0.44
N LEU A 185 20.02 -6.79 0.92
CA LEU A 185 19.68 -8.16 0.54
C LEU A 185 19.51 -8.38 -0.97
N SER A 186 18.92 -7.40 -1.68
CA SER A 186 18.80 -7.51 -3.14
C SER A 186 20.13 -7.31 -3.86
N HIS A 187 21.09 -6.56 -3.26
CA HIS A 187 22.41 -6.41 -3.83
C HIS A 187 23.21 -7.70 -3.73
N ASP A 188 23.20 -8.31 -2.57
CA ASP A 188 23.87 -9.58 -2.32
C ASP A 188 23.30 -10.71 -3.18
N ALA A 189 21.97 -10.88 -3.18
CA ALA A 189 21.30 -11.98 -3.85
C ALA A 189 21.20 -11.85 -5.38
N TYR A 190 21.15 -10.61 -5.91
CA TYR A 190 20.80 -10.36 -7.34
C TYR A 190 21.66 -9.27 -8.01
N GLY A 191 22.63 -8.70 -7.33
CA GLY A 191 23.48 -7.63 -7.87
C GLY A 191 22.75 -6.32 -8.14
N CYS A 192 21.57 -6.09 -7.55
CA CYS A 192 20.75 -4.89 -7.78
C CYS A 192 20.42 -4.17 -6.46
N SER A 193 20.03 -2.89 -6.51
CA SER A 193 19.87 -2.07 -5.32
C SER A 193 18.42 -1.84 -4.95
N ALA A 194 17.98 -2.40 -3.81
CA ALA A 194 16.68 -2.09 -3.21
C ALA A 194 16.53 -0.59 -2.91
N ASN A 195 17.64 0.09 -2.53
CA ASN A 195 17.66 1.53 -2.23
C ASN A 195 17.51 2.41 -3.48
N ARG A 196 17.54 1.78 -4.67
CA ARG A 196 17.33 2.44 -5.96
C ARG A 196 16.08 1.96 -6.71
N GLY A 197 15.18 1.30 -6.00
CA GLY A 197 13.89 0.86 -6.56
C GLY A 197 13.88 -0.54 -7.15
N GLU A 198 14.94 -1.34 -6.94
CA GLU A 198 15.11 -2.69 -7.47
C GLU A 198 15.01 -3.75 -6.36
N CYS A 199 14.01 -3.63 -5.50
CA CYS A 199 13.79 -4.58 -4.42
C CYS A 199 13.09 -5.85 -4.93
N HIS A 200 13.79 -6.98 -4.97
CA HIS A 200 13.23 -8.29 -5.29
C HIS A 200 12.61 -9.02 -4.10
N GLN A 201 12.56 -8.38 -2.92
CA GLN A 201 11.99 -8.92 -1.68
C GLN A 201 12.60 -10.28 -1.28
N PRO A 202 13.94 -10.45 -1.26
CA PRO A 202 14.53 -11.73 -0.84
C PRO A 202 14.16 -12.09 0.60
N CYS A 203 13.94 -11.10 1.48
CA CYS A 203 13.45 -11.30 2.84
C CYS A 203 12.11 -12.06 2.94
N ARG A 204 11.39 -12.23 1.83
CA ARG A 204 10.11 -12.98 1.75
C ARG A 204 10.31 -14.44 1.34
N ARG A 205 11.58 -14.87 1.16
CA ARG A 205 11.93 -16.25 0.84
C ARG A 205 12.31 -17.02 2.09
N ARG A 206 12.39 -18.34 1.96
CA ARG A 206 12.88 -19.22 3.02
C ARG A 206 14.40 -19.16 3.08
N PHE A 207 14.93 -19.12 4.28
CA PHE A 207 16.36 -19.16 4.56
C PHE A 207 16.68 -20.27 5.53
N LEU A 208 17.80 -20.95 5.30
CA LEU A 208 18.48 -21.76 6.30
C LEU A 208 19.57 -20.88 6.93
N VAL A 209 19.42 -20.56 8.20
CA VAL A 209 20.41 -19.77 8.94
C VAL A 209 21.13 -20.70 9.91
N LYS A 210 22.45 -20.80 9.76
CA LYS A 210 23.31 -21.57 10.65
C LYS A 210 24.41 -20.67 11.17
N ALA A 211 24.59 -20.62 12.49
CA ALA A 211 25.78 -20.01 13.06
C ALA A 211 26.99 -20.94 12.78
N ILE A 212 28.01 -20.37 12.14
CA ILE A 212 29.24 -21.11 11.80
C ILE A 212 30.40 -20.76 12.75
N ASP A 213 30.34 -19.59 13.38
CA ASP A 213 31.39 -19.10 14.27
C ASP A 213 30.91 -19.06 15.71
N ARG A 214 31.84 -19.26 16.64
CA ARG A 214 31.62 -19.08 18.07
C ARG A 214 31.76 -17.60 18.39
N PHE A 215 30.73 -17.02 18.99
CA PHE A 215 30.81 -15.68 19.56
C PHE A 215 31.61 -15.76 20.86
N ALA A 216 32.59 -14.89 21.01
CA ALA A 216 33.38 -14.74 22.24
C ALA A 216 33.23 -13.32 22.78
N ASP A 217 33.31 -13.14 24.09
CA ASP A 217 33.43 -11.83 24.75
C ASP A 217 34.81 -11.18 24.47
N ALA A 218 35.01 -9.98 24.99
CA ALA A 218 36.27 -9.24 24.84
C ALA A 218 37.48 -9.99 25.43
N ASP A 219 37.25 -10.94 26.31
CA ASP A 219 38.29 -11.75 26.98
C ASP A 219 38.48 -13.11 26.27
N GLY A 220 37.77 -13.36 25.19
CA GLY A 220 37.84 -14.58 24.39
C GLY A 220 37.00 -15.75 24.93
N ASN A 221 36.16 -15.53 25.91
CA ASN A 221 35.28 -16.60 26.42
C ASN A 221 34.05 -16.75 25.52
N PRO A 222 33.58 -17.99 25.25
CA PRO A 222 32.37 -18.20 24.46
C PRO A 222 31.16 -17.53 25.13
N ILE A 223 30.48 -16.65 24.44
CA ILE A 223 29.25 -15.98 24.93
C ILE A 223 28.05 -16.94 24.94
N HIS A 224 28.07 -17.97 24.10
CA HIS A 224 27.04 -18.99 24.01
C HIS A 224 27.64 -20.37 23.73
N ASP A 225 26.92 -21.40 24.16
CA ASP A 225 27.24 -22.77 23.84
C ASP A 225 27.35 -22.96 22.32
N ALA A 226 28.42 -23.63 21.90
CA ALA A 226 28.72 -23.88 20.48
C ALA A 226 27.64 -24.68 19.75
N ASP A 227 26.71 -25.29 20.48
CA ASP A 227 25.62 -26.14 20.01
C ASP A 227 24.28 -25.40 19.97
N ALA A 228 24.22 -24.09 20.24
CA ALA A 228 23.03 -23.30 19.99
C ALA A 228 22.81 -23.22 18.48
N GLU A 229 22.26 -24.27 17.90
CA GLU A 229 21.57 -24.21 16.63
C GLU A 229 20.34 -23.32 16.87
N PHE A 230 20.36 -22.09 16.33
CA PHE A 230 19.12 -21.38 16.11
C PHE A 230 18.37 -22.19 15.07
N GLU A 231 17.49 -23.06 15.48
CA GLU A 231 16.45 -23.58 14.63
C GLU A 231 15.54 -22.39 14.25
N VAL A 232 16.04 -21.68 13.26
CA VAL A 232 15.20 -20.81 12.48
C VAL A 232 14.29 -21.77 11.77
N THR A 233 13.11 -22.02 12.36
CA THR A 233 12.06 -22.80 11.70
C THR A 233 12.05 -22.43 10.22
N PRO A 234 11.76 -23.33 9.27
CA PRO A 234 11.80 -23.07 7.83
C PRO A 234 10.92 -21.87 7.41
N HIS A 235 10.33 -21.18 8.34
CA HIS A 235 9.39 -20.10 8.23
C HIS A 235 10.10 -18.77 8.51
N THR A 236 10.28 -18.04 7.53
CA THR A 236 10.61 -16.61 7.27
C THR A 236 10.81 -15.69 8.49
N VAL A 237 11.91 -15.86 9.22
CA VAL A 237 12.37 -14.93 10.28
C VAL A 237 12.41 -13.47 9.81
N LEU A 238 12.51 -13.25 8.50
CA LEU A 238 12.61 -11.93 7.90
C LEU A 238 11.30 -11.45 7.26
N SER A 239 10.26 -12.29 7.15
CA SER A 239 9.01 -11.91 6.50
C SER A 239 8.06 -11.27 7.50
N ALA A 240 8.14 -9.95 7.66
CA ALA A 240 7.21 -9.20 8.49
C ALA A 240 5.78 -9.30 7.96
N LYS A 241 4.78 -9.39 8.86
CA LYS A 241 3.36 -9.24 8.54
C LYS A 241 3.07 -7.86 7.97
N ASP A 242 2.01 -7.74 7.20
CA ASP A 242 1.58 -6.45 6.69
C ASP A 242 0.93 -5.61 7.83
N LEU A 243 1.19 -4.31 7.83
CA LEU A 243 0.56 -3.39 8.78
C LEU A 243 -0.94 -3.29 8.50
N CYS A 244 -1.77 -3.27 9.56
CA CYS A 244 -3.17 -2.88 9.51
C CYS A 244 -3.54 -2.09 10.77
N SER A 245 -3.80 -0.80 10.63
CA SER A 245 -4.15 0.07 11.74
C SER A 245 -5.65 0.30 11.92
N LEU A 246 -6.51 -0.36 11.14
CA LEU A 246 -7.96 -0.24 11.27
C LEU A 246 -8.47 -0.46 12.70
N PRO A 247 -7.93 -1.42 13.50
CA PRO A 247 -8.39 -1.62 14.88
C PRO A 247 -8.12 -0.46 15.84
N PHE A 248 -7.20 0.44 15.51
CA PHE A 248 -6.79 1.57 16.35
C PHE A 248 -6.66 2.88 15.58
N ILE A 249 -7.42 3.01 14.49
CA ILE A 249 -7.41 4.20 13.63
C ILE A 249 -7.84 5.46 14.38
N ASP A 250 -8.75 5.34 15.33
CA ASP A 250 -9.20 6.39 16.24
C ASP A 250 -8.04 6.96 17.08
N LYS A 251 -7.14 6.10 17.56
CA LYS A 251 -5.95 6.53 18.32
C LYS A 251 -4.97 7.29 17.41
N LEU A 252 -4.77 6.84 16.16
CA LEU A 252 -3.95 7.56 15.19
C LEU A 252 -4.53 8.93 14.83
N MET A 253 -5.86 9.02 14.73
CA MET A 253 -6.54 10.30 14.50
C MET A 253 -6.42 11.23 15.71
N ALA A 254 -6.57 10.68 16.92
CA ALA A 254 -6.39 11.43 18.16
C ALA A 254 -4.96 11.96 18.35
N ALA A 255 -3.95 11.23 17.84
CA ALA A 255 -2.56 11.68 17.79
C ALA A 255 -2.32 12.91 16.89
N GLY A 256 -3.31 13.29 16.06
CA GLY A 256 -3.24 14.49 15.20
C GLY A 256 -2.42 14.31 13.93
N ILE A 257 -2.24 13.08 13.45
CA ILE A 257 -1.55 12.78 12.20
C ILE A 257 -2.29 13.43 11.02
N SER A 258 -1.56 14.16 10.17
CA SER A 258 -2.15 14.93 9.06
C SER A 258 -2.51 14.07 7.84
N SER A 259 -1.77 12.96 7.61
CA SER A 259 -1.96 12.10 6.43
C SER A 259 -1.73 10.62 6.76
N PHE A 260 -2.65 9.78 6.32
CA PHE A 260 -2.64 8.33 6.43
C PHE A 260 -2.21 7.70 5.12
N LYS A 261 -0.99 7.17 5.08
CA LYS A 261 -0.39 6.59 3.90
C LYS A 261 -0.64 5.10 3.80
N ILE A 262 -1.21 4.68 2.67
CA ILE A 262 -1.38 3.27 2.32
C ILE A 262 -0.21 2.84 1.43
N GLU A 263 0.52 1.76 1.82
CA GLU A 263 1.53 1.16 0.96
C GLU A 263 0.86 0.26 -0.08
N GLY A 264 1.34 0.31 -1.33
CA GLY A 264 0.74 -0.57 -2.35
C GLY A 264 0.97 -0.17 -3.80
N ARG A 265 1.99 0.60 -4.20
CA ARG A 265 2.24 0.94 -5.62
C ARG A 265 2.48 -0.28 -6.52
N ALA A 266 3.03 -1.37 -5.96
CA ALA A 266 3.18 -2.64 -6.66
C ALA A 266 1.97 -3.57 -6.51
N ARG A 267 0.87 -3.09 -5.89
CA ARG A 267 -0.35 -3.86 -5.70
C ARG A 267 -1.34 -3.63 -6.84
N THR A 268 -2.30 -4.53 -6.93
CA THR A 268 -3.35 -4.52 -7.94
C THR A 268 -4.42 -3.46 -7.64
N ALA A 269 -5.21 -3.09 -8.65
CA ALA A 269 -6.23 -2.05 -8.50
C ALA A 269 -7.34 -2.43 -7.51
N GLU A 270 -7.72 -3.70 -7.42
CA GLU A 270 -8.71 -4.18 -6.43
C GLU A 270 -8.18 -4.08 -4.99
N TYR A 271 -6.87 -4.27 -4.77
CA TYR A 271 -6.26 -4.01 -3.48
C TYR A 271 -6.43 -2.52 -3.10
N VAL A 272 -6.07 -1.63 -4.02
CA VAL A 272 -6.19 -0.18 -3.79
C VAL A 272 -7.64 0.20 -3.48
N ARG A 273 -8.61 -0.28 -4.29
CA ARG A 273 -10.03 -0.05 -4.05
C ARG A 273 -10.47 -0.51 -2.66
N THR A 274 -10.16 -1.76 -2.33
CA THR A 274 -10.63 -2.37 -1.08
C THR A 274 -10.03 -1.69 0.15
N VAL A 275 -8.73 -1.45 0.14
CA VAL A 275 -8.04 -0.86 1.28
C VAL A 275 -8.41 0.61 1.45
N VAL A 276 -8.35 1.41 0.38
CA VAL A 276 -8.68 2.84 0.46
C VAL A 276 -10.13 3.04 0.93
N SER A 277 -11.09 2.26 0.38
CA SER A 277 -12.50 2.36 0.82
C SER A 277 -12.70 1.96 2.28
N ALA A 278 -11.93 0.98 2.79
CA ALA A 278 -12.01 0.59 4.19
C ALA A 278 -11.48 1.69 5.13
N TYR A 279 -10.35 2.32 4.77
CA TYR A 279 -9.81 3.44 5.54
C TYR A 279 -10.68 4.69 5.43
N ARG A 280 -11.29 4.96 4.28
CA ARG A 280 -12.26 6.05 4.12
C ARG A 280 -13.45 5.88 5.05
N GLU A 281 -14.05 4.69 5.05
CA GLU A 281 -15.17 4.35 5.92
C GLU A 281 -14.80 4.45 7.41
N ALA A 282 -13.60 3.97 7.79
CA ALA A 282 -13.13 4.06 9.17
C ALA A 282 -12.90 5.51 9.63
N VAL A 283 -12.22 6.32 8.81
CA VAL A 283 -11.96 7.74 9.10
C VAL A 283 -13.26 8.53 9.20
N ASP A 284 -14.21 8.32 8.30
CA ASP A 284 -15.49 9.00 8.33
C ASP A 284 -16.28 8.61 9.59
N ALA A 285 -16.28 7.32 9.97
CA ALA A 285 -16.93 6.84 11.18
C ALA A 285 -16.32 7.40 12.47
N VAL A 286 -15.00 7.61 12.52
CA VAL A 286 -14.37 8.30 13.66
C VAL A 286 -14.79 9.76 13.72
N MET A 287 -14.84 10.43 12.57
CA MET A 287 -15.25 11.85 12.47
C MET A 287 -16.70 12.09 12.89
N ASP A 288 -17.60 11.16 12.57
CA ASP A 288 -19.03 11.28 12.92
C ASP A 288 -19.38 10.60 14.26
N GLY A 289 -18.41 9.96 14.94
CA GLY A 289 -18.59 9.31 16.24
C GLY A 289 -19.25 7.92 16.19
N SER A 290 -19.39 7.33 15.00
CA SER A 290 -20.01 6.00 14.82
C SER A 290 -18.98 4.85 14.79
N PHE A 291 -17.68 5.15 14.96
CA PHE A 291 -16.63 4.14 14.96
C PHE A 291 -16.77 3.20 16.17
N THR A 292 -16.76 1.90 15.90
CA THR A 292 -16.85 0.84 16.93
C THR A 292 -15.85 -0.27 16.65
N PRO A 293 -15.46 -1.07 17.66
CA PRO A 293 -14.64 -2.27 17.44
C PRO A 293 -15.25 -3.23 16.42
N ALA A 294 -16.58 -3.42 16.41
CA ALA A 294 -17.27 -4.27 15.44
C ALA A 294 -17.14 -3.74 14.01
N LEU A 295 -17.16 -2.42 13.81
CA LEU A 295 -16.89 -1.80 12.52
C LEU A 295 -15.45 -2.05 12.10
N ALA A 296 -14.49 -1.84 13.01
CA ALA A 296 -13.08 -2.10 12.74
C ALA A 296 -12.84 -3.55 12.30
N ASP A 297 -13.38 -4.52 13.05
CA ASP A 297 -13.29 -5.96 12.72
C ASP A 297 -13.87 -6.25 11.33
N ARG A 298 -15.03 -5.73 10.99
CA ARG A 298 -15.66 -5.89 9.67
C ARG A 298 -14.77 -5.33 8.56
N LEU A 299 -14.15 -4.18 8.77
CA LEU A 299 -13.24 -3.57 7.81
C LEU A 299 -11.94 -4.36 7.66
N VAL A 300 -11.38 -4.87 8.75
CA VAL A 300 -10.24 -5.80 8.69
C VAL A 300 -10.61 -7.04 7.87
N GLU A 301 -11.76 -7.67 8.14
CA GLU A 301 -12.23 -8.83 7.39
C GLU A 301 -12.40 -8.53 5.89
N LYS A 302 -12.90 -7.34 5.54
CA LYS A 302 -12.99 -6.87 4.15
C LYS A 302 -11.60 -6.79 3.49
N THR A 303 -10.58 -6.30 4.20
CA THR A 303 -9.21 -6.19 3.64
C THR A 303 -8.52 -7.54 3.48
N LYS A 304 -8.97 -8.61 4.18
CA LYS A 304 -8.46 -9.97 4.00
C LYS A 304 -8.86 -10.62 2.66
N ASN A 305 -9.77 -10.04 1.92
CA ASN A 305 -10.17 -10.54 0.60
C ASN A 305 -9.14 -10.26 -0.49
N VAL A 306 -8.27 -9.26 -0.27
CA VAL A 306 -7.20 -8.89 -1.21
C VAL A 306 -5.84 -9.28 -0.66
N PHE A 307 -4.79 -9.09 -1.46
CA PHE A 307 -3.43 -9.48 -1.09
C PHE A 307 -3.02 -8.94 0.28
N HIS A 308 -2.59 -9.83 1.17
CA HIS A 308 -1.90 -9.51 2.44
C HIS A 308 -1.05 -10.70 2.88
N ARG A 309 -0.12 -10.48 3.82
CA ARG A 309 0.70 -11.52 4.47
C ARG A 309 0.40 -11.54 5.96
N GLU A 310 -0.87 -11.84 6.29
CA GLU A 310 -1.42 -11.63 7.63
C GLU A 310 -1.26 -10.17 8.08
N PHE A 311 -1.85 -9.80 9.22
CA PHE A 311 -1.81 -8.43 9.73
C PHE A 311 -1.15 -8.33 11.08
N SER A 312 -0.51 -7.18 11.32
CA SER A 312 0.07 -6.78 12.58
C SER A 312 -0.22 -5.31 12.86
N VAL A 313 -0.02 -4.90 14.10
CA VAL A 313 -0.09 -3.49 14.53
C VAL A 313 1.19 -2.70 14.22
N GLY A 314 2.18 -3.34 13.61
CA GLY A 314 3.49 -2.72 13.39
C GLY A 314 4.22 -2.45 14.71
N LEU A 315 4.94 -1.33 14.75
CA LEU A 315 5.68 -0.89 15.92
C LEU A 315 4.92 0.16 16.76
N TYR A 316 3.69 0.49 16.40
CA TYR A 316 2.92 1.52 17.12
C TYR A 316 2.78 1.28 18.62
N PHE A 317 2.77 0.03 19.06
CA PHE A 317 2.63 -0.35 20.49
C PHE A 317 3.91 -0.96 21.08
N GLY A 318 5.06 -0.76 20.44
CA GLY A 318 6.35 -1.21 20.92
C GLY A 318 7.07 -2.16 19.96
N ARG A 319 8.15 -2.79 20.44
CA ARG A 319 8.97 -3.69 19.61
C ARG A 319 8.19 -4.96 19.28
N PRO A 320 8.21 -5.38 18.00
CA PRO A 320 7.52 -6.59 17.58
C PRO A 320 8.21 -7.84 18.15
N GLY A 321 7.41 -8.77 18.62
CA GLY A 321 7.86 -10.12 18.96
C GLY A 321 7.85 -11.05 17.74
N ALA A 322 8.05 -12.34 17.94
CA ALA A 322 8.00 -13.36 16.89
C ALA A 322 6.63 -13.45 16.19
N ASP A 323 5.56 -13.03 16.86
CA ASP A 323 4.20 -12.96 16.36
C ASP A 323 4.00 -11.93 15.21
N GLN A 324 4.96 -11.02 15.00
CA GLN A 324 4.94 -10.02 13.93
C GLN A 324 5.49 -10.53 12.59
N PHE A 325 5.98 -11.75 12.56
CA PHE A 325 6.45 -12.41 11.35
C PHE A 325 5.43 -13.43 10.87
N THR A 326 5.44 -13.72 9.56
CA THR A 326 4.48 -14.63 8.93
C THR A 326 5.15 -15.79 8.26
N ASP A 327 4.48 -16.94 8.32
CA ASP A 327 4.84 -18.16 7.61
C ASP A 327 4.25 -18.20 6.19
N ALA A 328 3.44 -17.20 5.82
CA ALA A 328 2.84 -17.15 4.50
C ALA A 328 3.92 -16.91 3.43
N GLU A 329 4.08 -17.88 2.54
CA GLU A 329 5.05 -17.81 1.44
C GLU A 329 4.67 -16.71 0.43
N ASP A 330 3.38 -16.49 0.22
CA ASP A 330 2.85 -15.53 -0.74
C ASP A 330 1.67 -14.76 -0.15
N SER A 331 0.50 -14.84 -0.72
CA SER A 331 -0.70 -14.12 -0.30
C SER A 331 -1.58 -14.97 0.61
N SER A 332 -2.02 -14.40 1.71
CA SER A 332 -3.06 -14.97 2.58
C SER A 332 -4.47 -14.48 2.21
N ALA A 333 -4.65 -13.89 1.03
CA ALA A 333 -5.96 -13.43 0.56
C ALA A 333 -6.98 -14.57 0.52
N ARG A 334 -8.22 -14.26 0.93
CA ARG A 334 -9.32 -15.22 0.91
C ARG A 334 -9.96 -15.42 -0.46
N GLN A 335 -9.63 -14.55 -1.41
CA GLN A 335 -10.15 -14.58 -2.76
C GLN A 335 -9.02 -14.59 -3.77
N VAL A 336 -9.24 -15.24 -4.89
CA VAL A 336 -8.38 -15.23 -6.06
C VAL A 336 -9.13 -14.64 -7.24
N LYS A 337 -8.44 -13.86 -8.03
CA LYS A 337 -8.95 -13.22 -9.22
C LYS A 337 -8.45 -13.95 -10.47
N ARG A 338 -9.37 -14.42 -11.32
CA ARG A 338 -9.04 -15.09 -12.57
C ARG A 338 -9.58 -14.27 -13.74
N GLN A 339 -8.70 -13.91 -14.68
CA GLN A 339 -9.15 -13.23 -15.89
C GLN A 339 -9.95 -14.22 -16.75
N VAL A 340 -11.21 -13.89 -17.02
CA VAL A 340 -12.13 -14.74 -17.79
C VAL A 340 -12.49 -14.15 -19.15
N GLY A 341 -12.31 -12.84 -19.34
CA GLY A 341 -12.67 -12.21 -20.60
C GLY A 341 -12.27 -10.75 -20.73
N VAL A 342 -12.83 -10.12 -21.73
CA VAL A 342 -12.64 -8.69 -22.05
C VAL A 342 -13.97 -8.10 -22.53
N VAL A 343 -14.24 -6.87 -22.16
CA VAL A 343 -15.39 -6.10 -22.66
C VAL A 343 -15.17 -5.77 -24.13
N ILE A 344 -16.10 -6.17 -25.00
CA ILE A 344 -16.05 -5.89 -26.45
C ILE A 344 -17.03 -4.82 -26.87
N ASP A 345 -18.09 -4.58 -26.07
CA ASP A 345 -19.03 -3.47 -26.26
C ASP A 345 -19.70 -3.09 -24.95
N TYR A 346 -20.26 -1.88 -24.87
CA TYR A 346 -21.07 -1.41 -23.75
C TYR A 346 -22.29 -0.61 -24.21
N PHE A 347 -23.47 -1.14 -23.94
CA PHE A 347 -24.75 -0.52 -24.31
C PHE A 347 -25.20 0.46 -23.24
N LEU A 348 -24.81 1.72 -23.37
CA LEU A 348 -24.99 2.75 -22.35
C LEU A 348 -26.44 2.91 -21.86
N LYS A 349 -27.41 2.89 -22.79
CA LYS A 349 -28.83 3.05 -22.46
C LYS A 349 -29.39 1.85 -21.70
N ALA A 350 -28.89 0.65 -21.98
CA ALA A 350 -29.33 -0.59 -21.36
C ALA A 350 -28.57 -0.91 -20.07
N GLY A 351 -27.41 -0.28 -19.82
CA GLY A 351 -26.55 -0.64 -18.70
C GLY A 351 -25.95 -2.05 -18.83
N MET A 352 -25.63 -2.46 -20.04
CA MET A 352 -25.21 -3.83 -20.36
C MET A 352 -23.81 -3.83 -20.98
N ALA A 353 -22.93 -4.72 -20.51
CA ALA A 353 -21.66 -5.01 -21.12
C ALA A 353 -21.71 -6.27 -21.97
N GLN A 354 -21.15 -6.23 -23.15
CA GLN A 354 -20.89 -7.42 -23.96
C GLN A 354 -19.47 -7.89 -23.71
N VAL A 355 -19.31 -9.11 -23.21
CA VAL A 355 -18.04 -9.69 -22.79
C VAL A 355 -17.69 -10.87 -23.67
N LYS A 356 -16.48 -10.86 -24.24
CA LYS A 356 -15.89 -12.02 -24.92
C LYS A 356 -15.22 -12.91 -23.89
N ILE A 357 -15.68 -14.16 -23.80
CA ILE A 357 -15.17 -15.15 -22.85
C ILE A 357 -13.89 -15.78 -23.43
N GLN A 358 -12.74 -15.60 -22.77
CA GLN A 358 -11.42 -15.98 -23.30
C GLN A 358 -10.83 -17.22 -22.64
N ASP A 359 -11.17 -17.45 -21.35
CA ASP A 359 -10.58 -18.54 -20.56
C ASP A 359 -11.68 -19.41 -19.93
N GLN A 360 -12.06 -19.14 -18.71
CA GLN A 360 -13.09 -19.93 -18.00
C GLN A 360 -14.49 -19.36 -18.25
N PRO A 361 -15.55 -20.19 -18.17
CA PRO A 361 -16.91 -19.74 -18.34
C PRO A 361 -17.34 -18.75 -17.25
N ILE A 362 -18.36 -17.96 -17.57
CA ILE A 362 -19.08 -17.10 -16.63
C ILE A 362 -20.50 -17.67 -16.47
N SER A 363 -20.92 -17.87 -15.23
CA SER A 363 -22.25 -18.40 -14.90
C SER A 363 -23.09 -17.40 -14.12
N LEU A 364 -24.42 -17.61 -14.10
CA LEU A 364 -25.32 -16.87 -13.21
C LEU A 364 -24.89 -17.06 -11.75
N GLY A 365 -24.87 -15.96 -11.00
CA GLY A 365 -24.45 -15.94 -9.59
C GLY A 365 -22.95 -15.76 -9.37
N ASP A 366 -22.11 -15.87 -10.42
CA ASP A 366 -20.68 -15.55 -10.29
C ASP A 366 -20.48 -14.11 -9.84
N THR A 367 -19.47 -13.87 -9.02
CA THR A 367 -18.98 -12.52 -8.73
C THR A 367 -17.89 -12.18 -9.73
N ILE A 368 -18.09 -11.08 -10.47
CA ILE A 368 -17.10 -10.60 -11.44
C ILE A 368 -16.62 -9.19 -11.11
N GLN A 369 -15.39 -8.92 -11.53
CA GLN A 369 -14.82 -7.58 -11.54
C GLN A 369 -14.50 -7.16 -12.96
N VAL A 370 -14.90 -5.92 -13.34
CA VAL A 370 -14.44 -5.25 -14.55
C VAL A 370 -13.39 -4.22 -14.16
N GLN A 371 -12.25 -4.26 -14.83
CA GLN A 371 -11.12 -3.38 -14.53
C GLN A 371 -10.57 -2.72 -15.79
N GLY A 372 -10.39 -1.40 -15.72
CA GLY A 372 -9.80 -0.63 -16.82
C GLY A 372 -9.24 0.72 -16.39
N PRO A 373 -8.39 1.35 -17.24
CA PRO A 373 -7.68 2.59 -16.89
C PRO A 373 -8.59 3.75 -16.52
N THR A 374 -9.79 3.83 -17.10
CA THR A 374 -10.79 4.87 -16.86
C THR A 374 -12.03 4.34 -16.15
N THR A 375 -12.20 3.04 -16.10
CA THR A 375 -13.28 2.34 -15.42
C THR A 375 -12.95 2.10 -13.94
N GLY A 376 -11.67 2.02 -13.61
CA GLY A 376 -11.24 1.63 -12.26
C GLY A 376 -11.55 0.17 -11.99
N VAL A 377 -12.25 -0.10 -10.89
CA VAL A 377 -12.66 -1.45 -10.50
C VAL A 377 -14.15 -1.44 -10.13
N HIS A 378 -14.94 -2.21 -10.83
CA HIS A 378 -16.34 -2.50 -10.47
C HIS A 378 -16.52 -3.99 -10.19
N GLU A 379 -17.12 -4.30 -9.04
CA GLU A 379 -17.42 -5.66 -8.62
C GLU A 379 -18.93 -5.82 -8.45
N PHE A 380 -19.50 -6.88 -9.03
CA PHE A 380 -20.93 -7.16 -9.00
C PHE A 380 -21.22 -8.63 -9.30
N ALA A 381 -22.40 -9.10 -8.87
CA ALA A 381 -22.88 -10.43 -9.18
C ALA A 381 -23.49 -10.49 -10.59
N VAL A 382 -23.29 -11.59 -11.30
CA VAL A 382 -23.90 -11.86 -12.59
C VAL A 382 -25.36 -12.26 -12.37
N THR A 383 -26.28 -11.34 -12.64
CA THR A 383 -27.72 -11.54 -12.43
C THR A 383 -28.46 -12.00 -13.69
N SER A 384 -27.84 -11.84 -14.86
CA SER A 384 -28.42 -12.26 -16.15
C SER A 384 -27.29 -12.42 -17.17
N LEU A 385 -27.41 -13.43 -18.02
CA LEU A 385 -26.55 -13.67 -19.17
C LEU A 385 -27.42 -13.85 -20.41
N ARG A 386 -27.05 -13.16 -21.51
CA ARG A 386 -27.77 -13.25 -22.78
C ARG A 386 -26.82 -13.33 -23.97
N ARG A 387 -27.24 -14.08 -24.99
CA ARG A 387 -26.64 -14.03 -26.31
C ARG A 387 -27.77 -13.78 -27.30
N ASP A 388 -27.77 -12.61 -27.90
CA ASP A 388 -28.92 -12.13 -28.67
C ASP A 388 -30.22 -12.21 -27.84
N GLU A 389 -31.24 -12.98 -28.25
CA GLU A 389 -32.49 -13.19 -27.52
C GLU A 389 -32.42 -14.38 -26.55
N GLU A 390 -31.40 -15.20 -26.61
CA GLU A 390 -31.22 -16.39 -25.78
C GLU A 390 -30.77 -16.02 -24.36
N ILE A 391 -31.47 -16.57 -23.36
CA ILE A 391 -31.07 -16.47 -21.95
C ILE A 391 -30.16 -17.66 -21.65
N LEU A 392 -28.97 -17.37 -21.10
CA LEU A 392 -27.97 -18.38 -20.77
C LEU A 392 -27.86 -18.54 -19.25
N GLU A 393 -27.64 -19.75 -18.78
CA GLU A 393 -27.17 -20.02 -17.41
C GLU A 393 -25.65 -19.86 -17.32
N THR A 394 -24.95 -20.20 -18.39
CA THR A 394 -23.48 -20.15 -18.48
C THR A 394 -23.06 -19.69 -19.88
N ALA A 395 -22.07 -18.80 -19.93
CA ALA A 395 -21.40 -18.36 -21.15
C ALA A 395 -20.05 -19.05 -21.26
N GLU A 396 -19.89 -19.90 -22.25
CA GLU A 396 -18.74 -20.79 -22.45
C GLU A 396 -17.52 -20.06 -23.05
N ARG A 397 -16.33 -20.61 -22.81
CA ARG A 397 -15.09 -20.15 -23.44
C ARG A 397 -15.21 -20.08 -24.97
N GLY A 398 -14.65 -19.03 -25.55
CA GLY A 398 -14.63 -18.81 -27.01
C GLY A 398 -15.90 -18.13 -27.52
N THR A 399 -16.90 -17.91 -26.65
CA THR A 399 -18.16 -17.25 -26.99
C THR A 399 -18.20 -15.82 -26.46
N TRP A 400 -19.36 -15.18 -26.57
CA TRP A 400 -19.64 -13.91 -25.93
C TRP A 400 -21.01 -13.96 -25.25
N ALA A 401 -21.17 -13.11 -24.25
CA ALA A 401 -22.47 -12.88 -23.60
C ALA A 401 -22.61 -11.41 -23.20
N THR A 402 -23.86 -10.96 -23.15
CA THR A 402 -24.24 -9.65 -22.63
C THR A 402 -24.78 -9.81 -21.21
N LEU A 403 -24.34 -8.93 -20.32
CA LEU A 403 -24.73 -8.97 -18.90
C LEU A 403 -24.87 -7.55 -18.33
N PRO A 404 -25.74 -7.32 -17.32
CA PRO A 404 -25.84 -6.05 -16.62
C PRO A 404 -24.50 -5.70 -15.96
N ALA A 405 -24.02 -4.49 -16.18
CA ALA A 405 -22.74 -4.04 -15.61
C ALA A 405 -22.77 -2.53 -15.37
N PRO A 406 -22.07 -2.03 -14.35
CA PRO A 406 -21.71 -0.62 -14.26
C PRO A 406 -20.96 -0.16 -15.50
N ARG A 407 -20.95 1.15 -15.73
CA ARG A 407 -20.31 1.71 -16.92
C ARG A 407 -18.85 1.26 -17.04
N CYS A 408 -18.54 0.59 -18.12
CA CYS A 408 -17.19 0.13 -18.50
C CYS A 408 -16.84 0.54 -19.93
N ARG A 409 -15.67 0.15 -20.40
CA ARG A 409 -15.13 0.50 -21.72
C ARG A 409 -14.73 -0.74 -22.48
N VAL A 410 -14.77 -0.66 -23.81
CA VAL A 410 -14.18 -1.66 -24.69
C VAL A 410 -12.70 -1.82 -24.34
N GLY A 411 -12.25 -3.06 -24.19
CA GLY A 411 -10.88 -3.42 -23.79
C GLY A 411 -10.70 -3.58 -22.28
N ASP A 412 -11.69 -3.23 -21.44
CA ASP A 412 -11.61 -3.50 -20.00
C ASP A 412 -11.58 -5.00 -19.73
N ARG A 413 -10.73 -5.40 -18.78
CA ARG A 413 -10.56 -6.81 -18.42
C ARG A 413 -11.66 -7.24 -17.48
N VAL A 414 -12.16 -8.46 -17.70
CA VAL A 414 -13.19 -9.09 -16.87
C VAL A 414 -12.57 -10.24 -16.09
N PHE A 415 -12.74 -10.21 -14.79
CA PHE A 415 -12.23 -11.23 -13.87
C PHE A 415 -13.38 -11.86 -13.11
N ARG A 416 -13.29 -13.17 -12.87
CA ARG A 416 -14.12 -13.86 -11.89
C ARG A 416 -13.40 -13.90 -10.55
N ILE A 417 -14.14 -13.71 -9.49
CA ILE A 417 -13.66 -13.75 -8.11
C ILE A 417 -14.06 -15.10 -7.52
N ASP A 418 -13.07 -15.92 -7.27
CA ASP A 418 -13.24 -17.25 -6.68
C ASP A 418 -12.73 -17.25 -5.23
N PRO A 419 -13.25 -18.11 -4.34
CA PRO A 419 -12.61 -18.37 -3.05
C PRO A 419 -11.17 -18.84 -3.26
N ALA A 420 -10.24 -18.38 -2.43
CA ALA A 420 -8.88 -18.91 -2.46
C ALA A 420 -8.90 -20.40 -2.07
N PRO A 421 -8.06 -21.24 -2.73
CA PRO A 421 -7.90 -22.62 -2.31
C PRO A 421 -7.48 -22.64 -0.82
N SER A 422 -8.07 -23.55 -0.05
CA SER A 422 -7.64 -23.79 1.32
C SER A 422 -6.19 -24.22 1.31
N HIS A 423 -5.27 -23.36 1.75
CA HIS A 423 -3.92 -23.83 2.03
C HIS A 423 -3.98 -24.85 3.15
N PRO A 424 -3.35 -26.04 3.02
CA PRO A 424 -3.16 -26.91 4.15
C PRO A 424 -2.41 -26.10 5.21
N ARG A 425 -3.06 -25.83 6.34
CA ARG A 425 -2.42 -25.18 7.49
C ARG A 425 -1.21 -26.03 7.85
N SER A 426 0.00 -25.45 7.80
CA SER A 426 1.17 -26.08 8.42
C SER A 426 0.78 -26.38 9.88
N LEU A 427 1.07 -27.61 10.32
CA LEU A 427 0.81 -28.09 11.67
C LEU A 427 1.70 -27.33 12.68
N SER A 428 1.41 -26.08 12.95
CA SER A 428 1.96 -25.34 14.07
C SER A 428 0.80 -24.89 14.96
N ALA A 429 0.90 -25.28 16.23
CA ALA A 429 -0.11 -25.14 17.26
C ALA A 429 -0.70 -23.71 17.30
N SER A 430 -2.02 -23.68 17.35
CA SER A 430 -2.88 -22.53 17.62
C SER A 430 -2.32 -21.54 18.65
N ARG A 431 -1.82 -20.41 18.18
CA ARG A 431 -1.77 -19.17 18.99
C ARG A 431 -2.57 -18.11 18.24
N THR A 432 -3.88 -18.21 18.34
CA THR A 432 -4.79 -17.11 17.99
C THR A 432 -4.76 -16.09 19.12
N SER A 433 -3.79 -15.20 19.12
CA SER A 433 -3.96 -13.93 19.83
C SER A 433 -4.83 -13.03 18.95
N SER A 434 -6.02 -12.70 19.43
CA SER A 434 -6.87 -11.68 18.82
C SER A 434 -6.11 -10.36 18.77
N MET A 435 -6.11 -9.66 17.65
CA MET A 435 -5.53 -8.30 17.55
C MET A 435 -6.15 -7.34 18.60
N ALA A 436 -7.38 -7.62 19.05
CA ALA A 436 -8.06 -6.84 20.09
C ALA A 436 -7.39 -6.90 21.48
N SER A 437 -6.52 -7.87 21.74
CA SER A 437 -5.78 -7.98 23.01
C SER A 437 -4.43 -7.26 23.01
N LEU A 438 -4.02 -6.67 21.89
CA LEU A 438 -2.74 -5.96 21.73
C LEU A 438 -2.91 -4.44 21.63
N VAL A 439 -4.16 -3.92 21.66
CA VAL A 439 -4.48 -2.49 21.50
C VAL A 439 -4.90 -1.87 22.85
#